data_3accab71c22c9ff71dcf5a4092b8a502
#
_entry.id   3accab71c22c9ff71dcf5a4092b8a502
#
_cell.length_a   1.000
_cell.length_b   1.000
_cell.length_c   1.000
_cell.angle_alpha   90.00
_cell.angle_beta   90.00
_cell.angle_gamma   90.00
#
_symmetry.space_group_name_H-M   'P 1'
#
loop_
_entity.id
_entity.type
_entity.pdbx_description
1 polymer ?
#
loop_
_entity_poly.entity_id
_entity_poly.type
_entity_poly.pdbx_seq_one_letter_code
_entity_poly.pdbx_strand_id
1 'polypeptide(L)'
;MIPQKLNTEQTALERPGWRAYQDDLKWAADKKRLINKAIKLSTLVIVVLVSAYEIFGGLGGKSFSHFLGDCFSSSHDNPTHACLNYDKLIDKSNARDLLKNISFVNLKNKSFDFFSDGRKFRIDTSLDIKLQEFLIKKLDLDNSRYIGIVCMDPKTGKVLSMVGFDKTDPSNNPCVDSRFPAASIFKIVTASAVVEKCGFQPGSKLSYNGRKHTLYKSQLKDRRNRYTNRITFRDSFAQSVNPVFGKIGAHYLGKNTLEKYAEAFDFNKNIDFEIEIAPSFVDLSDEPYQWAEVACGFNNKTKISPLHGAMMASAIINQGSIMEPTVVDQIIDEKGKIIYRNRLVTINQAITPKASNILNQLMAATISSGTCRKAFRGYRKDKILSKLNIGGKTGSIDSKSHNVRYDWFVGFAKEKEGPKKIALSVIVAHEKYIGLRASYYARIAMKKYFLNYFEKTAT
;
A
#
# COMPACT_ATOMS: atom_id res chain seq x y z
N MET A 1 -61.15 22.10 27.76
CA MET A 1 -59.71 22.20 28.10
C MET A 1 -58.94 21.56 26.94
N ILE A 2 -58.32 22.41 26.11
CA ILE A 2 -57.53 22.00 24.93
C ILE A 2 -56.07 22.13 25.34
N PRO A 3 -55.22 21.10 25.16
CA PRO A 3 -53.80 21.28 25.46
C PRO A 3 -53.08 21.93 24.24
N GLN A 4 -52.29 22.94 24.56
CA GLN A 4 -51.46 23.71 23.65
C GLN A 4 -50.42 22.83 22.96
N LYS A 5 -50.29 23.01 21.64
CA LYS A 5 -49.16 22.52 20.83
C LYS A 5 -47.92 23.34 21.19
N LEU A 6 -46.87 22.66 21.65
CA LEU A 6 -45.52 23.20 21.72
C LEU A 6 -44.92 23.15 20.32
N ASN A 7 -44.69 24.29 19.71
CA ASN A 7 -43.85 24.49 18.54
C ASN A 7 -42.39 24.34 18.97
N THR A 8 -41.73 23.27 18.54
CA THR A 8 -40.27 23.17 18.50
C THR A 8 -39.82 23.35 17.06
N GLU A 9 -39.54 24.58 16.69
CA GLU A 9 -38.71 24.90 15.54
C GLU A 9 -37.28 24.42 15.84
N GLN A 10 -36.93 23.22 15.33
CA GLN A 10 -35.55 22.82 15.19
C GLN A 10 -35.02 23.49 13.91
N THR A 11 -34.22 24.54 14.12
CA THR A 11 -33.37 25.14 13.09
C THR A 11 -32.52 24.06 12.42
N ALA A 12 -32.88 23.68 11.20
CA ALA A 12 -32.05 22.86 10.32
C ALA A 12 -30.81 23.69 9.98
N LEU A 13 -29.66 23.33 10.55
CA LEU A 13 -28.36 23.81 10.09
C LEU A 13 -28.18 23.41 8.63
N GLU A 14 -28.38 24.34 7.72
CA GLU A 14 -28.09 24.22 6.32
C GLU A 14 -26.60 23.91 6.17
N ARG A 15 -26.29 22.76 5.57
CA ARG A 15 -24.90 22.41 5.23
C ARG A 15 -24.41 23.40 4.18
N PRO A 16 -23.27 24.06 4.36
CA PRO A 16 -22.74 24.99 3.38
C PRO A 16 -22.60 24.31 2.03
N GLY A 17 -23.05 24.98 0.98
CA GLY A 17 -22.99 24.47 -0.39
C GLY A 17 -21.53 24.27 -0.80
N TRP A 18 -21.29 23.41 -1.81
CA TRP A 18 -19.95 23.06 -2.33
C TRP A 18 -19.06 24.28 -2.60
N ARG A 19 -19.62 25.42 -3.00
CA ARG A 19 -18.87 26.68 -3.21
C ARG A 19 -18.37 27.26 -1.88
N ALA A 20 -19.19 27.32 -0.86
CA ALA A 20 -18.76 27.78 0.47
C ALA A 20 -17.68 26.89 1.08
N TYR A 21 -17.77 25.57 0.90
CA TYR A 21 -16.72 24.62 1.28
C TYR A 21 -15.39 24.86 0.52
N GLN A 22 -15.44 25.19 -0.78
CA GLN A 22 -14.23 25.54 -1.55
C GLN A 22 -13.60 26.86 -1.11
N ASP A 23 -14.43 27.81 -0.71
CA ASP A 23 -13.94 29.12 -0.22
C ASP A 23 -13.31 28.97 1.17
N ASP A 24 -13.86 28.14 2.04
CA ASP A 24 -13.25 27.76 3.34
C ASP A 24 -11.90 27.06 3.15
N LEU A 25 -11.75 26.19 2.15
CA LEU A 25 -10.47 25.55 1.82
C LEU A 25 -9.43 26.54 1.31
N LYS A 26 -9.82 27.51 0.49
CA LYS A 26 -8.93 28.58 0.02
C LYS A 26 -8.47 29.47 1.18
N TRP A 27 -9.41 29.87 2.04
CA TRP A 27 -9.11 30.67 3.23
C TRP A 27 -8.16 29.95 4.20
N ALA A 28 -8.37 28.67 4.44
CA ALA A 28 -7.47 27.84 5.26
C ALA A 28 -6.07 27.70 4.66
N ALA A 29 -5.97 27.58 3.33
CA ALA A 29 -4.68 27.51 2.62
C ALA A 29 -3.93 28.84 2.68
N ASP A 30 -4.64 29.97 2.54
CA ASP A 30 -4.05 31.30 2.59
C ASP A 30 -3.62 31.66 4.04
N LYS A 31 -4.41 31.27 5.05
CA LYS A 31 -4.04 31.39 6.47
C LYS A 31 -2.77 30.61 6.79
N LYS A 32 -2.62 29.38 6.27
CA LYS A 32 -1.42 28.57 6.45
C LYS A 32 -0.19 29.18 5.75
N ARG A 33 -0.37 29.81 4.58
CA ARG A 33 0.69 30.58 3.89
C ARG A 33 1.16 31.78 4.70
N LEU A 34 0.23 32.52 5.31
CA LEU A 34 0.55 33.66 6.17
C LEU A 34 1.31 33.23 7.43
N ILE A 35 0.87 32.15 8.09
CA ILE A 35 1.55 31.59 9.26
C ILE A 35 2.98 31.14 8.90
N ASN A 36 3.17 30.44 7.78
CA ASN A 36 4.50 30.01 7.34
C ASN A 36 5.41 31.19 6.94
N LYS A 37 4.85 32.30 6.41
CA LYS A 37 5.62 33.53 6.18
C LYS A 37 6.02 34.20 7.50
N ALA A 38 5.12 34.24 8.47
CA ALA A 38 5.40 34.78 9.79
C ALA A 38 6.48 33.98 10.55
N ILE A 39 6.44 32.66 10.50
CA ILE A 39 7.48 31.79 11.07
C ILE A 39 8.83 32.02 10.39
N LYS A 40 8.89 32.12 9.06
CA LYS A 40 10.15 32.40 8.35
C LYS A 40 10.71 33.79 8.68
N LEU A 41 9.83 34.77 8.87
CA LEU A 41 10.25 36.12 9.25
C LEU A 41 10.78 36.16 10.68
N SER A 42 10.12 35.45 11.62
CA SER A 42 10.59 35.38 13.01
C SER A 42 11.91 34.61 13.15
N THR A 43 12.12 33.52 12.40
CA THR A 43 13.41 32.83 12.36
C THR A 43 14.52 33.71 11.78
N LEU A 44 14.23 34.50 10.74
CA LEU A 44 15.19 35.44 10.18
C LEU A 44 15.56 36.53 11.22
N VAL A 45 14.59 37.08 11.95
CA VAL A 45 14.82 38.08 13.00
C VAL A 45 15.66 37.50 14.14
N ILE A 46 15.40 36.25 14.57
CA ILE A 46 16.19 35.57 15.61
C ILE A 46 17.63 35.38 15.14
N VAL A 47 17.84 34.93 13.88
CA VAL A 47 19.19 34.76 13.34
C VAL A 47 19.95 36.08 13.29
N VAL A 48 19.31 37.18 12.86
CA VAL A 48 19.88 38.51 12.85
C VAL A 48 20.24 39.01 14.25
N LEU A 49 19.35 38.77 15.24
CA LEU A 49 19.60 39.17 16.63
C LEU A 49 20.75 38.38 17.25
N VAL A 50 20.86 37.07 16.96
CA VAL A 50 21.98 36.23 17.42
C VAL A 50 23.28 36.67 16.77
N SER A 51 23.29 36.95 15.46
CA SER A 51 24.46 37.45 14.75
C SER A 51 24.89 38.84 15.23
N ALA A 52 23.94 39.73 15.54
CA ALA A 52 24.22 41.05 16.12
C ALA A 52 24.78 40.93 17.53
N TYR A 53 24.27 39.99 18.35
CA TYR A 53 24.78 39.71 19.69
C TYR A 53 26.26 39.20 19.66
N GLU A 54 26.59 38.33 18.69
CA GLU A 54 27.96 37.87 18.48
C GLU A 54 28.90 38.99 18.03
N ILE A 55 28.44 39.91 17.21
CA ILE A 55 29.26 41.07 16.69
C ILE A 55 29.42 42.15 17.73
N PHE A 56 28.40 42.47 18.53
CA PHE A 56 28.44 43.55 19.52
C PHE A 56 28.72 43.09 20.95
N GLY A 57 28.65 41.78 21.25
CA GLY A 57 28.93 41.19 22.56
C GLY A 57 30.43 40.90 22.86
N GLY A 58 31.31 41.20 21.91
CA GLY A 58 32.74 40.88 21.97
C GLY A 58 33.62 41.72 22.91
N LEU A 59 33.04 42.45 23.87
CA LEU A 59 33.78 43.25 24.86
C LEU A 59 33.39 42.89 26.32
N GLY A 60 33.45 41.61 26.68
CA GLY A 60 33.18 41.21 28.06
C GLY A 60 33.30 39.68 28.22
N GLY A 61 34.53 39.24 28.35
CA GLY A 61 34.83 37.81 28.45
C GLY A 61 34.14 37.09 29.57
N LYS A 62 33.49 35.97 29.23
CA LYS A 62 33.59 34.67 29.90
C LYS A 62 32.93 33.62 29.03
N SER A 63 33.73 32.64 28.75
CA SER A 63 33.50 31.50 27.89
C SER A 63 32.17 30.79 28.12
N PHE A 64 31.30 30.77 27.08
CA PHE A 64 30.08 29.95 27.02
C PHE A 64 30.37 28.48 26.65
N SER A 65 31.66 28.09 26.62
CA SER A 65 32.10 26.72 26.29
C SER A 65 31.91 25.73 27.45
N HIS A 66 31.48 26.16 28.63
CA HIS A 66 31.32 25.27 29.79
C HIS A 66 29.90 24.77 30.04
N PHE A 67 28.91 25.22 29.25
CA PHE A 67 27.52 24.79 29.46
C PHE A 67 27.06 23.66 28.50
N LEU A 68 27.88 23.30 27.51
CA LEU A 68 27.57 22.18 26.59
C LEU A 68 28.46 20.95 26.84
N GLY A 69 29.32 20.99 27.89
CA GLY A 69 30.26 19.91 28.19
C GLY A 69 29.69 18.78 29.05
N ASP A 70 28.66 19.01 29.81
CA ASP A 70 28.20 18.06 30.84
C ASP A 70 26.92 17.25 30.51
N CYS A 71 26.41 17.35 29.29
CA CYS A 71 25.27 16.51 28.85
C CYS A 71 25.62 15.33 27.93
N PHE A 72 26.92 15.09 27.65
CA PHE A 72 27.37 13.98 26.80
C PHE A 72 28.48 13.15 27.42
N SER A 73 28.31 12.77 28.68
CA SER A 73 29.11 11.68 29.27
C SER A 73 28.15 10.57 29.74
N SER A 74 27.48 9.94 28.82
CA SER A 74 26.95 8.59 29.04
C SER A 74 27.74 7.65 28.16
N SER A 75 28.41 6.74 28.83
CA SER A 75 29.15 5.57 28.37
C SER A 75 28.74 5.10 26.98
N HIS A 76 29.61 5.30 25.99
CA HIS A 76 29.63 4.51 24.77
C HIS A 76 30.09 3.08 25.14
N ASP A 77 29.13 2.24 25.48
CA ASP A 77 29.25 0.84 25.14
C ASP A 77 29.11 0.77 23.61
N ASN A 78 30.22 0.77 22.92
CA ASN A 78 30.30 0.34 21.55
C ASN A 78 29.69 -1.05 21.48
N PRO A 79 28.56 -1.25 20.76
CA PRO A 79 28.20 -2.59 20.36
C PRO A 79 29.38 -3.06 19.50
N THR A 80 30.14 -4.00 20.01
CA THR A 80 31.09 -4.77 19.23
C THR A 80 30.39 -5.24 17.99
N HIS A 81 30.66 -4.60 16.84
CA HIS A 81 30.29 -5.13 15.53
C HIS A 81 30.92 -6.53 15.48
N ALA A 82 30.11 -7.54 15.71
CA ALA A 82 30.50 -8.91 15.46
C ALA A 82 30.97 -8.94 14.02
N CYS A 83 32.28 -9.13 13.78
CA CYS A 83 32.82 -9.33 12.45
C CYS A 83 32.05 -10.50 11.82
N LEU A 84 31.18 -10.18 10.89
CA LEU A 84 30.42 -11.21 10.14
C LEU A 84 31.46 -12.13 9.49
N ASN A 85 31.49 -13.38 9.92
CA ASN A 85 32.34 -14.39 9.30
C ASN A 85 31.74 -14.81 7.97
N TYR A 86 32.23 -14.21 6.86
CA TYR A 86 31.78 -14.48 5.51
C TYR A 86 32.28 -15.82 4.93
N ASP A 87 32.91 -16.70 5.75
CA ASP A 87 33.32 -18.03 5.30
C ASP A 87 32.15 -18.98 5.06
N LYS A 88 30.97 -18.67 5.59
CA LYS A 88 29.70 -19.34 5.34
C LYS A 88 28.71 -18.39 4.68
N LEU A 89 27.68 -18.93 4.00
CA LEU A 89 26.56 -18.13 3.51
C LEU A 89 25.88 -17.45 4.70
N ILE A 90 25.68 -16.14 4.60
CA ILE A 90 24.90 -15.36 5.57
C ILE A 90 23.40 -15.56 5.34
N ASP A 91 22.61 -15.42 6.38
CA ASP A 91 21.16 -15.42 6.30
C ASP A 91 20.59 -14.07 5.81
N LYS A 92 19.28 -13.97 5.64
CA LYS A 92 18.62 -12.76 5.14
C LYS A 92 18.70 -11.60 6.13
N SER A 93 18.71 -11.85 7.44
CA SER A 93 18.86 -10.81 8.47
C SER A 93 20.22 -10.14 8.34
N ASN A 94 21.29 -10.94 8.29
CA ASN A 94 22.66 -10.43 8.10
C ASN A 94 22.81 -9.74 6.72
N ALA A 95 22.15 -10.25 5.68
CA ALA A 95 22.12 -9.58 4.38
C ALA A 95 21.43 -8.21 4.46
N ARG A 96 20.33 -8.10 5.21
CA ARG A 96 19.61 -6.83 5.44
C ARG A 96 20.51 -5.81 6.15
N ASP A 97 21.23 -6.23 7.18
CA ASP A 97 22.16 -5.37 7.92
C ASP A 97 23.27 -4.85 7.01
N LEU A 98 23.83 -5.73 6.16
CA LEU A 98 24.84 -5.37 5.16
C LEU A 98 24.30 -4.36 4.12
N LEU A 99 23.01 -4.44 3.80
CA LEU A 99 22.36 -3.67 2.75
C LEU A 99 21.59 -2.42 3.25
N LYS A 100 21.62 -2.13 4.55
CA LYS A 100 20.82 -1.07 5.20
C LYS A 100 20.93 0.31 4.56
N ASN A 101 22.08 0.62 3.95
CA ASN A 101 22.33 1.91 3.29
C ASN A 101 22.07 1.88 1.77
N ILE A 102 21.54 0.78 1.22
CA ILE A 102 21.32 0.60 -0.20
C ILE A 102 19.86 0.88 -0.53
N SER A 103 19.61 1.81 -1.45
CA SER A 103 18.26 2.06 -1.97
C SER A 103 17.98 1.14 -3.15
N PHE A 104 16.93 0.33 -3.03
CA PHE A 104 16.48 -0.59 -4.09
C PHE A 104 15.35 -0.02 -4.96
N VAL A 105 14.80 1.15 -4.58
CA VAL A 105 13.76 1.81 -5.38
C VAL A 105 14.37 2.49 -6.60
N ASN A 106 13.72 2.37 -7.75
CA ASN A 106 14.11 3.00 -9.01
C ASN A 106 15.51 2.63 -9.53
N LEU A 107 16.05 1.47 -9.15
CA LEU A 107 17.34 1.00 -9.63
C LEU A 107 17.36 0.91 -11.17
N LYS A 108 18.48 1.35 -11.76
CA LYS A 108 18.69 1.33 -13.22
C LYS A 108 19.46 0.10 -13.70
N ASN A 109 20.19 -0.57 -12.80
CA ASN A 109 21.01 -1.73 -13.09
C ASN A 109 20.51 -2.94 -12.32
N LYS A 110 20.54 -4.10 -12.95
CA LYS A 110 20.21 -5.38 -12.32
C LYS A 110 21.28 -5.81 -11.33
N SER A 111 22.54 -5.53 -11.66
CA SER A 111 23.72 -5.84 -10.86
C SER A 111 24.54 -4.57 -10.64
N PHE A 112 25.07 -4.39 -9.45
CA PHE A 112 25.91 -3.24 -9.10
C PHE A 112 26.84 -3.55 -7.93
N ASP A 113 27.94 -2.80 -7.86
CA ASP A 113 28.90 -2.90 -6.78
C ASP A 113 28.56 -1.91 -5.66
N PHE A 114 28.86 -2.27 -4.42
CA PHE A 114 28.74 -1.39 -3.25
C PHE A 114 29.89 -1.65 -2.26
N PHE A 115 30.06 -0.75 -1.30
CA PHE A 115 31.05 -0.87 -0.25
C PHE A 115 30.36 -0.91 1.11
N SER A 116 30.81 -1.82 1.97
CA SER A 116 30.44 -1.88 3.39
C SER A 116 31.67 -2.26 4.19
N ASP A 117 31.92 -1.52 5.27
CA ASP A 117 33.07 -1.72 6.16
C ASP A 117 34.42 -1.84 5.42
N GLY A 118 34.62 -0.98 4.40
CA GLY A 118 35.83 -0.92 3.58
C GLY A 118 36.01 -2.08 2.58
N ARG A 119 35.05 -3.01 2.48
CA ARG A 119 35.07 -4.15 1.55
C ARG A 119 34.12 -3.91 0.37
N LYS A 120 34.52 -4.39 -0.78
CA LYS A 120 33.73 -4.34 -2.00
C LYS A 120 32.84 -5.56 -2.13
N PHE A 121 31.57 -5.36 -2.45
CA PHE A 121 30.59 -6.41 -2.73
C PHE A 121 29.85 -6.11 -4.02
N ARG A 122 29.37 -7.16 -4.67
CA ARG A 122 28.46 -7.06 -5.82
C ARG A 122 27.13 -7.68 -5.48
N ILE A 123 26.05 -6.96 -5.80
CA ILE A 123 24.68 -7.46 -5.71
C ILE A 123 24.18 -7.81 -7.09
N ASP A 124 23.51 -8.97 -7.18
CA ASP A 124 22.63 -9.31 -8.31
C ASP A 124 21.19 -9.31 -7.80
N THR A 125 20.32 -8.50 -8.44
CA THR A 125 18.91 -8.37 -8.06
C THR A 125 17.99 -9.20 -8.93
N SER A 126 16.76 -9.44 -8.45
CA SER A 126 15.70 -10.10 -9.23
C SER A 126 14.96 -9.17 -10.19
N LEU A 127 15.30 -7.87 -10.24
CA LEU A 127 14.58 -6.84 -10.97
C LEU A 127 14.58 -7.05 -12.50
N ASP A 128 13.44 -6.84 -13.13
CA ASP A 128 13.29 -6.64 -14.58
C ASP A 128 13.49 -5.15 -14.89
N ILE A 129 14.72 -4.78 -15.23
CA ILE A 129 15.11 -3.38 -15.46
C ILE A 129 14.32 -2.76 -16.61
N LYS A 130 14.01 -3.53 -17.68
CA LYS A 130 13.19 -3.03 -18.81
C LYS A 130 11.77 -2.65 -18.37
N LEU A 131 11.18 -3.43 -17.45
CA LEU A 131 9.88 -3.11 -16.86
C LEU A 131 9.99 -1.90 -15.94
N GLN A 132 11.00 -1.87 -15.08
CA GLN A 132 11.23 -0.79 -14.12
C GLN A 132 11.43 0.57 -14.79
N GLU A 133 12.35 0.67 -15.75
CA GLU A 133 12.59 1.90 -16.52
C GLU A 133 11.34 2.38 -17.27
N PHE A 134 10.59 1.44 -17.86
CA PHE A 134 9.34 1.77 -18.53
C PHE A 134 8.35 2.42 -17.56
N LEU A 135 8.21 1.87 -16.35
CA LEU A 135 7.28 2.40 -15.34
C LEU A 135 7.74 3.77 -14.81
N ILE A 136 9.04 3.94 -14.52
CA ILE A 136 9.62 5.22 -14.07
C ILE A 136 9.28 6.35 -15.06
N LYS A 137 9.45 6.10 -16.37
CA LYS A 137 9.14 7.08 -17.44
C LYS A 137 7.66 7.45 -17.55
N LYS A 138 6.75 6.71 -16.87
CA LYS A 138 5.30 6.91 -16.92
C LYS A 138 4.73 7.55 -15.66
N LEU A 139 5.55 7.85 -14.65
CA LEU A 139 5.08 8.42 -13.40
C LEU A 139 4.47 9.83 -13.62
N ASP A 140 3.29 10.06 -13.06
CA ASP A 140 2.63 11.37 -13.00
C ASP A 140 3.08 12.10 -11.72
N LEU A 141 4.20 12.79 -11.81
CA LEU A 141 4.85 13.45 -10.67
C LEU A 141 4.10 14.70 -10.21
N ASP A 142 3.39 15.38 -11.12
CA ASP A 142 2.75 16.67 -10.85
C ASP A 142 1.53 16.54 -9.96
N ASN A 143 0.72 15.49 -10.19
CA ASN A 143 -0.55 15.28 -9.50
C ASN A 143 -0.47 14.30 -8.32
N SER A 144 0.71 13.75 -8.07
CA SER A 144 0.91 12.72 -7.06
C SER A 144 1.81 13.21 -5.92
N ARG A 145 1.44 12.88 -4.68
CA ARG A 145 2.32 13.03 -3.52
C ARG A 145 3.19 11.79 -3.34
N TYR A 146 2.58 10.63 -3.50
CA TYR A 146 3.25 9.33 -3.41
C TYR A 146 2.83 8.45 -4.58
N ILE A 147 3.78 7.69 -5.12
CA ILE A 147 3.51 6.58 -6.02
C ILE A 147 4.38 5.42 -5.55
N GLY A 148 3.78 4.24 -5.39
CA GLY A 148 4.49 3.00 -5.10
C GLY A 148 3.96 1.89 -6.02
N ILE A 149 4.85 1.28 -6.80
CA ILE A 149 4.52 0.19 -7.73
C ILE A 149 5.45 -0.99 -7.43
N VAL A 150 4.87 -2.09 -7.00
CA VAL A 150 5.60 -3.35 -6.78
C VAL A 150 5.02 -4.41 -7.70
N CYS A 151 5.89 -5.05 -8.48
CA CYS A 151 5.57 -6.22 -9.27
C CYS A 151 6.38 -7.41 -8.75
N MET A 152 5.76 -8.59 -8.63
CA MET A 152 6.46 -9.78 -8.15
C MET A 152 6.04 -11.05 -8.90
N ASP A 153 6.94 -12.02 -8.93
CA ASP A 153 6.65 -13.37 -9.40
C ASP A 153 5.99 -14.16 -8.26
N PRO A 154 4.72 -14.58 -8.42
CA PRO A 154 3.96 -15.21 -7.35
C PRO A 154 4.46 -16.61 -6.96
N LYS A 155 5.23 -17.29 -7.83
CA LYS A 155 5.75 -18.63 -7.55
C LYS A 155 7.04 -18.59 -6.73
N THR A 156 7.82 -17.52 -6.87
CA THR A 156 9.16 -17.44 -6.28
C THR A 156 9.31 -16.36 -5.21
N GLY A 157 8.33 -15.46 -5.06
CA GLY A 157 8.44 -14.30 -4.18
C GLY A 157 9.36 -13.19 -4.71
N LYS A 158 10.02 -13.39 -5.86
CA LYS A 158 10.96 -12.42 -6.43
C LYS A 158 10.27 -11.12 -6.81
N VAL A 159 10.78 -9.99 -6.31
CA VAL A 159 10.36 -8.65 -6.70
C VAL A 159 10.97 -8.33 -8.06
N LEU A 160 10.11 -8.12 -9.05
CA LEU A 160 10.48 -7.86 -10.45
C LEU A 160 10.58 -6.36 -10.76
N SER A 161 9.89 -5.54 -9.98
CA SER A 161 9.94 -4.08 -10.11
C SER A 161 9.58 -3.42 -8.80
N MET A 162 10.32 -2.38 -8.43
CA MET A 162 10.12 -1.54 -7.26
C MET A 162 10.29 -0.09 -7.69
N VAL A 163 9.18 0.55 -8.05
CA VAL A 163 9.17 1.92 -8.56
C VAL A 163 8.43 2.83 -7.59
N GLY A 164 9.10 3.87 -7.14
CA GLY A 164 8.60 4.78 -6.11
C GLY A 164 8.78 6.24 -6.47
N PHE A 165 7.90 7.07 -5.93
CA PHE A 165 8.02 8.52 -5.91
C PHE A 165 7.41 9.04 -4.62
N ASP A 166 8.16 9.81 -3.86
CA ASP A 166 7.69 10.57 -2.71
C ASP A 166 8.08 12.04 -2.92
N LYS A 167 7.07 12.89 -3.04
CA LYS A 167 7.25 14.34 -3.28
C LYS A 167 7.74 15.08 -2.04
N THR A 168 7.49 14.50 -0.86
CA THR A 168 7.80 15.12 0.43
C THR A 168 9.16 14.71 0.96
N ASP A 169 9.58 13.50 0.61
CA ASP A 169 10.89 12.94 0.98
C ASP A 169 11.40 12.05 -0.17
N PRO A 170 12.25 12.58 -1.05
CA PRO A 170 12.80 11.82 -2.17
C PRO A 170 13.67 10.60 -1.76
N SER A 171 14.14 10.54 -0.50
CA SER A 171 14.90 9.40 0.03
C SER A 171 14.02 8.24 0.48
N ASN A 172 12.73 8.50 0.71
CA ASN A 172 11.78 7.49 1.15
C ASN A 172 11.44 6.49 0.04
N ASN A 173 11.20 5.24 0.43
CA ASN A 173 10.75 4.19 -0.46
C ASN A 173 9.26 3.87 -0.25
N PRO A 174 8.33 4.47 -1.00
CA PRO A 174 6.91 4.21 -0.85
C PRO A 174 6.50 2.75 -1.08
N CYS A 175 7.33 1.94 -1.73
CA CYS A 175 7.03 0.54 -2.03
C CYS A 175 6.97 -0.35 -0.78
N VAL A 176 7.75 0.00 0.25
CA VAL A 176 7.83 -0.73 1.52
C VAL A 176 7.20 0.02 2.70
N ASP A 177 6.70 1.23 2.45
CA ASP A 177 6.08 2.08 3.46
C ASP A 177 4.69 1.57 3.84
N SER A 178 4.51 1.18 5.09
CA SER A 178 3.26 0.63 5.62
C SER A 178 2.29 1.68 6.18
N ARG A 179 2.55 2.98 6.00
CA ARG A 179 1.66 4.05 6.52
C ARG A 179 0.38 4.27 5.72
N PHE A 180 0.20 3.63 4.57
CA PHE A 180 -0.93 3.86 3.69
C PHE A 180 -2.19 3.12 4.14
N PRO A 181 -3.38 3.78 4.20
CA PRO A 181 -4.63 3.09 4.51
C PRO A 181 -4.94 2.03 3.46
N ALA A 182 -5.29 0.81 3.91
CA ALA A 182 -5.61 -0.32 3.01
C ALA A 182 -6.86 -0.07 2.15
N ALA A 183 -7.78 0.73 2.62
CA ALA A 183 -9.05 0.97 1.93
C ALA A 183 -9.72 -0.35 1.50
N SER A 184 -10.44 -0.32 0.39
CA SER A 184 -11.19 -1.49 -0.11
C SER A 184 -10.34 -2.67 -0.61
N ILE A 185 -8.99 -2.60 -0.60
CA ILE A 185 -8.18 -3.79 -0.89
C ILE A 185 -8.26 -4.81 0.24
N PHE A 186 -8.57 -4.40 1.48
CA PHE A 186 -8.83 -5.32 2.60
C PHE A 186 -10.02 -6.26 2.33
N LYS A 187 -10.93 -5.93 1.40
CA LYS A 187 -11.99 -6.83 0.94
C LYS A 187 -11.46 -8.17 0.36
N ILE A 188 -10.19 -8.25 -0.02
CA ILE A 188 -9.54 -9.51 -0.42
C ILE A 188 -9.51 -10.45 0.79
N VAL A 189 -9.05 -9.96 1.95
CA VAL A 189 -9.02 -10.71 3.21
C VAL A 189 -10.43 -11.11 3.64
N THR A 190 -11.35 -10.16 3.65
CA THR A 190 -12.76 -10.41 4.05
C THR A 190 -13.45 -11.43 3.13
N ALA A 191 -13.23 -11.32 1.81
CA ALA A 191 -13.79 -12.27 0.85
C ALA A 191 -13.21 -13.67 1.03
N SER A 192 -11.92 -13.78 1.31
CA SER A 192 -11.24 -15.05 1.62
C SER A 192 -11.86 -15.71 2.85
N ALA A 193 -12.02 -14.94 3.92
CA ALA A 193 -12.61 -15.40 5.17
C ALA A 193 -14.03 -15.93 4.99
N VAL A 194 -14.91 -15.17 4.30
CA VAL A 194 -16.32 -15.58 4.16
C VAL A 194 -16.49 -16.74 3.19
N VAL A 195 -15.62 -16.87 2.19
CA VAL A 195 -15.60 -18.04 1.30
C VAL A 195 -15.28 -19.31 2.08
N GLU A 196 -14.25 -19.30 2.91
CA GLU A 196 -13.83 -20.49 3.67
C GLU A 196 -14.71 -20.80 4.87
N LYS A 197 -15.13 -19.78 5.62
CA LYS A 197 -15.89 -19.98 6.85
C LYS A 197 -17.39 -20.16 6.62
N CYS A 198 -17.94 -19.48 5.63
CA CYS A 198 -19.40 -19.45 5.38
C CYS A 198 -19.78 -20.06 4.02
N GLY A 199 -18.81 -20.59 3.26
CA GLY A 199 -19.06 -21.27 1.99
C GLY A 199 -19.61 -20.36 0.88
N PHE A 200 -19.36 -19.04 0.94
CA PHE A 200 -19.86 -18.13 -0.08
C PHE A 200 -19.32 -18.48 -1.46
N GLN A 201 -20.21 -18.46 -2.44
CA GLN A 201 -19.91 -18.69 -3.84
C GLN A 201 -20.09 -17.39 -4.65
N PRO A 202 -19.49 -17.24 -5.83
CA PRO A 202 -19.66 -16.04 -6.65
C PRO A 202 -21.12 -15.65 -6.90
N GLY A 203 -22.00 -16.64 -7.00
CA GLY A 203 -23.45 -16.47 -7.20
C GLY A 203 -24.27 -16.23 -5.93
N SER A 204 -23.67 -16.28 -4.73
CA SER A 204 -24.39 -16.06 -3.46
C SER A 204 -25.14 -14.73 -3.49
N LYS A 205 -26.46 -14.77 -3.20
CA LYS A 205 -27.35 -13.61 -3.27
C LYS A 205 -27.28 -12.82 -1.97
N LEU A 206 -27.02 -11.53 -2.10
CA LEU A 206 -26.86 -10.57 -0.99
C LEU A 206 -27.77 -9.36 -1.23
N SER A 207 -28.01 -8.59 -0.19
CA SER A 207 -28.82 -7.37 -0.26
C SER A 207 -28.21 -6.24 0.55
N TYR A 208 -28.46 -5.02 0.10
CA TYR A 208 -28.06 -3.81 0.80
C TYR A 208 -29.02 -2.66 0.54
N ASN A 209 -29.03 -1.69 1.45
CA ASN A 209 -29.78 -0.45 1.33
C ASN A 209 -28.84 0.75 1.18
N GLY A 210 -29.30 1.80 0.52
CA GLY A 210 -28.56 3.04 0.32
C GLY A 210 -27.47 2.97 -0.74
N ARG A 211 -26.44 3.84 -0.62
CA ARG A 211 -25.36 3.98 -1.62
C ARG A 211 -24.27 2.92 -1.44
N LYS A 212 -23.66 2.49 -2.53
CA LYS A 212 -22.64 1.40 -2.57
C LYS A 212 -21.38 1.70 -1.77
N HIS A 213 -20.97 2.96 -1.73
CA HIS A 213 -19.65 3.35 -1.18
C HIS A 213 -19.75 4.10 0.15
N THR A 214 -20.91 4.08 0.78
CA THR A 214 -21.14 4.57 2.14
C THR A 214 -21.18 3.41 3.13
N LEU A 215 -20.94 3.69 4.39
CA LEU A 215 -21.17 2.77 5.49
C LEU A 215 -21.80 3.53 6.63
N TYR A 216 -23.05 3.19 6.96
CA TYR A 216 -23.79 3.72 8.10
C TYR A 216 -24.34 2.56 8.95
N LYS A 217 -24.49 2.74 10.25
CA LYS A 217 -25.09 1.72 11.14
C LYS A 217 -26.47 1.23 10.65
N SER A 218 -27.26 2.11 10.03
CA SER A 218 -28.57 1.78 9.44
C SER A 218 -28.46 0.83 8.23
N GLN A 219 -27.34 0.85 7.50
CA GLN A 219 -27.11 -0.03 6.34
C GLN A 219 -26.74 -1.46 6.74
N LEU A 220 -26.31 -1.66 7.98
CA LEU A 220 -26.02 -2.99 8.52
C LEU A 220 -27.28 -3.74 8.96
N LYS A 221 -28.38 -3.03 9.23
CA LYS A 221 -29.65 -3.66 9.63
C LYS A 221 -30.28 -4.43 8.46
N ASP A 222 -30.81 -5.63 8.75
CA ASP A 222 -31.54 -6.42 7.77
C ASP A 222 -32.99 -5.93 7.65
N ARG A 223 -33.16 -4.86 6.89
CA ARG A 223 -34.48 -4.32 6.52
C ARG A 223 -34.72 -4.56 5.03
N ARG A 224 -35.80 -5.25 4.70
CA ARG A 224 -36.24 -5.43 3.32
C ARG A 224 -37.39 -4.45 3.03
N ASN A 225 -37.24 -3.64 2.01
CA ASN A 225 -38.25 -2.73 1.50
C ASN A 225 -38.08 -2.57 -0.03
N ARG A 226 -38.93 -1.75 -0.65
CA ARG A 226 -38.93 -1.51 -2.11
C ARG A 226 -37.62 -0.92 -2.64
N TYR A 227 -36.76 -0.35 -1.79
CA TYR A 227 -35.47 0.25 -2.16
C TYR A 227 -34.28 -0.68 -1.89
N THR A 228 -34.53 -1.91 -1.46
CA THR A 228 -33.48 -2.88 -1.19
C THR A 228 -32.86 -3.38 -2.48
N ASN A 229 -31.58 -3.12 -2.67
CA ASN A 229 -30.80 -3.62 -3.80
C ASN A 229 -30.43 -5.08 -3.58
N ARG A 230 -30.60 -5.91 -4.61
CA ARG A 230 -30.13 -7.30 -4.65
C ARG A 230 -28.90 -7.38 -5.54
N ILE A 231 -27.89 -8.15 -5.10
CA ILE A 231 -26.60 -8.27 -5.79
C ILE A 231 -25.99 -9.63 -5.52
N THR A 232 -25.18 -10.13 -6.44
CA THR A 232 -24.38 -11.34 -6.20
C THR A 232 -23.13 -10.99 -5.38
N PHE A 233 -22.54 -11.97 -4.71
CA PHE A 233 -21.26 -11.78 -4.02
C PHE A 233 -20.18 -11.33 -5.00
N ARG A 234 -20.08 -11.96 -6.19
CA ARG A 234 -19.19 -11.55 -7.27
C ARG A 234 -19.31 -10.06 -7.61
N ASP A 235 -20.55 -9.63 -7.86
CA ASP A 235 -20.77 -8.25 -8.30
C ASP A 235 -20.59 -7.25 -7.15
N SER A 236 -20.86 -7.65 -5.90
CA SER A 236 -20.61 -6.82 -4.72
C SER A 236 -19.12 -6.59 -4.49
N PHE A 237 -18.27 -7.61 -4.71
CA PHE A 237 -16.82 -7.49 -4.69
C PHE A 237 -16.32 -6.60 -5.84
N ALA A 238 -16.78 -6.89 -7.06
CA ALA A 238 -16.38 -6.19 -8.28
C ALA A 238 -16.72 -4.69 -8.23
N GLN A 239 -17.90 -4.34 -7.70
CA GLN A 239 -18.37 -2.96 -7.54
C GLN A 239 -17.96 -2.33 -6.20
N SER A 240 -17.23 -3.08 -5.35
CA SER A 240 -16.72 -2.62 -4.04
C SER A 240 -17.80 -2.09 -3.10
N VAL A 241 -18.91 -2.83 -2.95
CA VAL A 241 -20.11 -2.40 -2.19
C VAL A 241 -19.85 -2.47 -0.69
N ASN A 242 -19.67 -1.32 -0.04
CA ASN A 242 -19.33 -1.23 1.40
C ASN A 242 -20.42 -1.83 2.30
N PRO A 243 -21.74 -1.54 2.14
CA PRO A 243 -22.74 -2.11 3.03
C PRO A 243 -22.80 -3.64 3.01
N VAL A 244 -22.49 -4.27 1.87
CA VAL A 244 -22.43 -5.74 1.76
C VAL A 244 -21.26 -6.27 2.56
N PHE A 245 -20.05 -5.73 2.35
CA PHE A 245 -18.85 -6.16 3.06
C PHE A 245 -18.89 -5.80 4.54
N GLY A 246 -19.52 -4.68 4.90
CA GLY A 246 -19.79 -4.32 6.29
C GLY A 246 -20.68 -5.35 6.99
N LYS A 247 -21.77 -5.79 6.35
CA LYS A 247 -22.62 -6.87 6.87
C LYS A 247 -21.85 -8.20 6.99
N ILE A 248 -21.00 -8.53 6.01
CA ILE A 248 -20.16 -9.73 6.07
C ILE A 248 -19.26 -9.66 7.32
N GLY A 249 -18.60 -8.53 7.56
CA GLY A 249 -17.75 -8.38 8.76
C GLY A 249 -18.53 -8.47 10.06
N ALA A 250 -19.64 -7.73 10.18
CA ALA A 250 -20.37 -7.61 11.44
C ALA A 250 -21.23 -8.83 11.76
N HIS A 251 -21.83 -9.51 10.75
CA HIS A 251 -22.84 -10.57 10.99
C HIS A 251 -22.39 -11.98 10.64
N TYR A 252 -21.36 -12.14 9.78
CA TYR A 252 -20.92 -13.48 9.34
C TYR A 252 -19.55 -13.85 9.91
N LEU A 253 -18.62 -12.89 10.02
CA LEU A 253 -17.23 -13.18 10.41
C LEU A 253 -16.93 -12.86 11.88
N GLY A 254 -17.31 -11.66 12.32
CA GLY A 254 -16.95 -11.16 13.65
C GLY A 254 -15.46 -10.84 13.77
N LYS A 255 -15.04 -10.38 14.96
CA LYS A 255 -13.68 -9.95 15.29
C LYS A 255 -12.67 -11.07 15.04
N ASN A 256 -12.80 -12.17 15.75
CA ASN A 256 -11.80 -13.25 15.77
C ASN A 256 -11.54 -13.85 14.38
N THR A 257 -12.58 -13.94 13.53
CA THR A 257 -12.39 -14.48 12.18
C THR A 257 -11.66 -13.46 11.30
N LEU A 258 -12.00 -12.18 11.40
CA LEU A 258 -11.31 -11.12 10.65
C LEU A 258 -9.83 -11.03 11.04
N GLU A 259 -9.51 -11.09 12.34
CA GLU A 259 -8.13 -11.12 12.85
C GLU A 259 -7.39 -12.34 12.33
N LYS A 260 -7.95 -13.54 12.48
CA LYS A 260 -7.36 -14.77 12.00
C LYS A 260 -6.98 -14.72 10.51
N TYR A 261 -7.88 -14.22 9.66
CA TYR A 261 -7.59 -14.13 8.22
C TYR A 261 -6.67 -12.97 7.88
N ALA A 262 -6.68 -11.87 8.63
CA ALA A 262 -5.69 -10.82 8.49
C ALA A 262 -4.28 -11.36 8.80
N GLU A 263 -4.11 -12.11 9.89
CA GLU A 263 -2.84 -12.78 10.24
C GLU A 263 -2.44 -13.86 9.22
N ALA A 264 -3.40 -14.57 8.63
CA ALA A 264 -3.14 -15.52 7.56
C ALA A 264 -2.60 -14.83 6.29
N PHE A 265 -2.95 -13.57 6.07
CA PHE A 265 -2.38 -12.71 5.04
C PHE A 265 -1.21 -11.85 5.54
N ASP A 266 -0.56 -12.22 6.65
CA ASP A 266 0.62 -11.61 7.27
C ASP A 266 0.44 -10.16 7.75
N PHE A 267 -0.78 -9.68 8.02
CA PHE A 267 -0.96 -8.47 8.81
C PHE A 267 -0.46 -8.69 10.25
N ASN A 268 0.05 -7.63 10.86
CA ASN A 268 0.61 -7.62 12.21
C ASN A 268 1.83 -8.54 12.39
N LYS A 269 2.45 -8.99 11.30
CA LYS A 269 3.67 -9.80 11.30
C LYS A 269 4.82 -9.11 10.60
N ASN A 270 6.03 -9.37 11.06
CA ASN A 270 7.23 -8.96 10.37
C ASN A 270 7.38 -9.75 9.07
N ILE A 271 7.63 -9.04 7.98
CA ILE A 271 7.95 -9.63 6.68
C ILE A 271 9.47 -9.74 6.58
N ASP A 272 9.98 -10.96 6.41
CA ASP A 272 11.42 -11.15 6.20
C ASP A 272 11.79 -10.80 4.75
N PHE A 273 12.47 -9.66 4.62
CA PHE A 273 12.86 -9.06 3.34
C PHE A 273 14.24 -8.42 3.49
N GLU A 274 15.00 -8.28 2.41
CA GLU A 274 16.34 -7.67 2.44
C GLU A 274 16.32 -6.16 2.69
N ILE A 275 15.15 -5.55 2.69
CA ILE A 275 14.93 -4.14 3.04
C ILE A 275 14.07 -4.11 4.29
N GLU A 276 14.39 -3.22 5.22
CA GLU A 276 13.56 -3.04 6.41
C GLU A 276 12.14 -2.59 6.01
N ILE A 277 11.15 -3.26 6.57
CA ILE A 277 9.73 -2.98 6.33
C ILE A 277 8.95 -3.07 7.64
N ALA A 278 8.24 -2.01 7.98
CA ALA A 278 7.31 -2.05 9.09
C ALA A 278 6.11 -2.96 8.77
N PRO A 279 5.61 -3.75 9.74
CA PRO A 279 4.43 -4.57 9.55
C PRO A 279 3.23 -3.78 9.03
N SER A 280 2.46 -4.38 8.14
CA SER A 280 1.11 -3.89 7.84
C SER A 280 0.22 -4.14 9.05
N PHE A 281 -0.66 -3.18 9.34
CA PHE A 281 -1.34 -3.13 10.62
C PHE A 281 -2.85 -3.20 10.49
N VAL A 282 -3.48 -4.04 11.32
CA VAL A 282 -4.93 -4.07 11.56
C VAL A 282 -5.19 -4.26 13.04
N ASP A 283 -6.13 -3.50 13.57
CA ASP A 283 -6.59 -3.58 14.94
C ASP A 283 -8.13 -3.58 14.96
N LEU A 284 -8.71 -4.54 15.68
CA LEU A 284 -10.14 -4.70 15.82
C LEU A 284 -10.55 -4.56 17.31
N SER A 285 -11.37 -3.54 17.58
CA SER A 285 -12.02 -3.39 18.88
C SER A 285 -13.16 -4.38 19.05
N ASP A 286 -13.85 -4.35 20.20
CA ASP A 286 -15.01 -5.21 20.44
C ASP A 286 -16.33 -4.66 19.84
N GLU A 287 -16.25 -3.52 19.12
CA GLU A 287 -17.41 -2.86 18.52
C GLU A 287 -17.77 -3.47 17.14
N PRO A 288 -18.97 -4.07 16.96
CA PRO A 288 -19.36 -4.68 15.68
C PRO A 288 -19.37 -3.72 14.47
N TYR A 289 -19.58 -2.42 14.73
CA TYR A 289 -19.52 -1.43 13.65
C TYR A 289 -18.10 -1.25 13.11
N GLN A 290 -17.11 -1.32 13.99
CA GLN A 290 -15.71 -1.24 13.61
C GLN A 290 -15.28 -2.50 12.81
N TRP A 291 -15.84 -3.69 13.12
CA TRP A 291 -15.63 -4.87 12.26
C TRP A 291 -16.17 -4.65 10.85
N ALA A 292 -17.33 -3.99 10.73
CA ALA A 292 -17.87 -3.61 9.42
C ALA A 292 -16.97 -2.62 8.68
N GLU A 293 -16.40 -1.64 9.36
CA GLU A 293 -15.46 -0.68 8.78
C GLU A 293 -14.18 -1.35 8.28
N VAL A 294 -13.59 -2.24 9.07
CA VAL A 294 -12.40 -3.00 8.68
C VAL A 294 -12.71 -3.95 7.54
N ALA A 295 -13.77 -4.74 7.63
CA ALA A 295 -14.15 -5.72 6.61
C ALA A 295 -14.41 -5.08 5.23
N CYS A 296 -14.96 -3.88 5.18
CA CYS A 296 -15.14 -3.16 3.92
C CYS A 296 -13.99 -2.20 3.58
N GLY A 297 -13.01 -2.03 4.47
CA GLY A 297 -11.89 -1.10 4.31
C GLY A 297 -12.30 0.37 4.34
N PHE A 298 -13.38 0.70 5.06
CA PHE A 298 -13.86 2.08 5.21
C PHE A 298 -13.30 2.73 6.48
N ASN A 299 -11.98 2.64 6.66
CA ASN A 299 -11.25 3.21 7.78
C ASN A 299 -9.83 3.64 7.37
N ASN A 300 -9.24 4.55 8.13
CA ASN A 300 -7.86 5.02 7.95
C ASN A 300 -6.86 4.35 8.93
N LYS A 301 -7.31 3.40 9.76
CA LYS A 301 -6.46 2.76 10.78
C LYS A 301 -5.75 1.50 10.25
N THR A 302 -6.44 0.70 9.42
CA THR A 302 -5.84 -0.45 8.75
C THR A 302 -4.81 0.02 7.75
N LYS A 303 -3.54 -0.37 7.93
CA LYS A 303 -2.38 0.11 7.18
C LYS A 303 -1.71 -1.01 6.40
N ILE A 304 -1.17 -0.68 5.22
CA ILE A 304 -0.50 -1.67 4.36
C ILE A 304 0.54 -1.01 3.45
N SER A 305 1.62 -1.74 3.14
CA SER A 305 2.60 -1.34 2.13
C SER A 305 2.23 -1.89 0.73
N PRO A 306 2.71 -1.27 -0.36
CA PRO A 306 2.59 -1.84 -1.70
C PRO A 306 3.21 -3.23 -1.83
N LEU A 307 4.35 -3.49 -1.20
CA LEU A 307 4.96 -4.83 -1.19
C LEU A 307 3.98 -5.87 -0.62
N HIS A 308 3.41 -5.60 0.54
CA HIS A 308 2.43 -6.51 1.15
C HIS A 308 1.17 -6.67 0.29
N GLY A 309 0.69 -5.60 -0.35
CA GLY A 309 -0.40 -5.68 -1.33
C GLY A 309 -0.08 -6.60 -2.51
N ALA A 310 1.18 -6.60 -3.00
CA ALA A 310 1.63 -7.52 -4.05
C ALA A 310 1.71 -8.97 -3.54
N MET A 311 2.15 -9.21 -2.30
CA MET A 311 2.13 -10.52 -1.66
C MET A 311 0.70 -11.07 -1.54
N MET A 312 -0.29 -10.24 -1.15
CA MET A 312 -1.69 -10.64 -1.12
C MET A 312 -2.20 -11.05 -2.51
N ALA A 313 -1.89 -10.28 -3.56
CA ALA A 313 -2.26 -10.65 -4.94
C ALA A 313 -1.55 -11.92 -5.39
N SER A 314 -0.29 -12.09 -4.99
CA SER A 314 0.52 -13.27 -5.25
C SER A 314 -0.13 -14.53 -4.66
N ALA A 315 -0.53 -14.50 -3.39
CA ALA A 315 -1.23 -15.59 -2.73
C ALA A 315 -2.46 -16.04 -3.52
N ILE A 316 -3.26 -15.09 -4.03
CA ILE A 316 -4.49 -15.41 -4.76
C ILE A 316 -4.21 -16.21 -6.05
N ILE A 317 -3.14 -15.95 -6.79
CA ILE A 317 -2.83 -16.71 -8.02
C ILE A 317 -1.81 -17.83 -7.82
N ASN A 318 -1.30 -17.97 -6.61
CA ASN A 318 -0.40 -19.05 -6.18
C ASN A 318 -1.14 -20.05 -5.29
N GLN A 319 -2.41 -20.34 -5.59
CA GLN A 319 -3.26 -21.32 -4.89
C GLN A 319 -3.41 -21.07 -3.38
N GLY A 320 -3.26 -19.83 -2.96
CA GLY A 320 -3.37 -19.40 -1.57
C GLY A 320 -2.07 -19.37 -0.79
N SER A 321 -0.97 -19.83 -1.37
CA SER A 321 0.36 -19.85 -0.72
C SER A 321 1.04 -18.49 -0.83
N ILE A 322 1.56 -17.98 0.29
CA ILE A 322 2.38 -16.77 0.35
C ILE A 322 3.85 -17.17 0.31
N MET A 323 4.56 -16.64 -0.68
CA MET A 323 6.01 -16.76 -0.79
C MET A 323 6.68 -15.59 -0.09
N GLU A 324 7.79 -15.85 0.57
CA GLU A 324 8.64 -14.83 1.15
C GLU A 324 9.18 -13.90 0.05
N PRO A 325 9.04 -12.57 0.20
CA PRO A 325 9.52 -11.64 -0.80
C PRO A 325 11.06 -11.58 -0.81
N THR A 326 11.62 -11.36 -1.99
CA THR A 326 13.06 -11.13 -2.16
C THR A 326 13.33 -10.22 -3.35
N VAL A 327 14.30 -9.32 -3.21
CA VAL A 327 14.79 -8.46 -4.29
C VAL A 327 16.25 -8.76 -4.64
N VAL A 328 16.97 -9.48 -3.78
CA VAL A 328 18.36 -9.86 -3.98
C VAL A 328 18.44 -11.33 -4.37
N ASP A 329 19.02 -11.63 -5.53
CA ASP A 329 19.30 -13.01 -5.95
C ASP A 329 20.55 -13.56 -5.25
N GLN A 330 21.63 -12.75 -5.19
CA GLN A 330 22.88 -13.09 -4.51
C GLN A 330 23.73 -11.85 -4.19
N ILE A 331 24.61 -12.01 -3.21
CA ILE A 331 25.69 -11.06 -2.90
C ILE A 331 27.01 -11.80 -3.03
N ILE A 332 27.99 -11.18 -3.70
CA ILE A 332 29.29 -11.72 -4.04
C ILE A 332 30.36 -10.80 -3.42
N ASP A 333 31.37 -11.34 -2.77
CA ASP A 333 32.49 -10.58 -2.22
C ASP A 333 33.53 -10.21 -3.30
N GLU A 334 34.53 -9.46 -2.90
CA GLU A 334 35.65 -9.00 -3.77
C GLU A 334 36.48 -10.16 -4.38
N LYS A 335 36.45 -11.34 -3.74
CA LYS A 335 37.14 -12.55 -4.20
C LYS A 335 36.30 -13.39 -5.16
N GLY A 336 35.06 -12.95 -5.49
CA GLY A 336 34.12 -13.67 -6.32
C GLY A 336 33.36 -14.79 -5.59
N LYS A 337 33.46 -14.86 -4.25
CA LYS A 337 32.74 -15.83 -3.44
C LYS A 337 31.31 -15.35 -3.18
N ILE A 338 30.33 -16.23 -3.36
CA ILE A 338 28.94 -15.94 -2.99
C ILE A 338 28.83 -16.02 -1.48
N ILE A 339 28.48 -14.89 -0.83
CA ILE A 339 28.26 -14.79 0.62
C ILE A 339 26.78 -14.84 0.99
N TYR A 340 25.88 -14.45 0.09
CA TYR A 340 24.43 -14.58 0.25
C TYR A 340 23.81 -15.12 -1.03
N ARG A 341 22.87 -16.04 -0.88
CA ARG A 341 22.01 -16.51 -1.98
C ARG A 341 20.59 -16.68 -1.47
N ASN A 342 19.66 -16.06 -2.17
CA ASN A 342 18.23 -16.19 -1.87
C ASN A 342 17.77 -17.65 -1.93
N ARG A 343 16.90 -18.02 -1.00
CA ARG A 343 16.20 -19.31 -0.98
C ARG A 343 14.71 -19.07 -1.16
N LEU A 344 14.05 -19.96 -1.91
CA LEU A 344 12.59 -19.90 -2.05
C LEU A 344 11.94 -20.44 -0.79
N VAL A 345 11.23 -19.59 -0.06
CA VAL A 345 10.54 -19.94 1.18
C VAL A 345 9.06 -19.67 1.02
N THR A 346 8.23 -20.64 1.39
CA THR A 346 6.79 -20.45 1.57
C THR A 346 6.55 -20.05 3.02
N ILE A 347 6.00 -18.85 3.25
CA ILE A 347 5.70 -18.35 4.60
C ILE A 347 4.56 -19.17 5.20
N ASN A 348 3.43 -19.20 4.47
CA ASN A 348 2.23 -19.92 4.93
C ASN A 348 1.25 -20.18 3.77
N GLN A 349 0.17 -20.90 4.09
CA GLN A 349 -1.01 -21.09 3.24
C GLN A 349 -2.14 -20.21 3.77
N ALA A 350 -2.31 -19.01 3.21
CA ALA A 350 -3.31 -18.03 3.68
C ALA A 350 -4.75 -18.53 3.47
N ILE A 351 -5.01 -19.18 2.34
CA ILE A 351 -6.31 -19.75 1.96
C ILE A 351 -6.13 -21.03 1.16
N THR A 352 -7.17 -21.86 1.11
CA THR A 352 -7.17 -23.08 0.31
C THR A 352 -7.14 -22.80 -1.20
N PRO A 353 -6.66 -23.73 -2.03
CA PRO A 353 -6.73 -23.63 -3.48
C PRO A 353 -8.16 -23.40 -4.02
N LYS A 354 -9.16 -23.99 -3.38
CA LYS A 354 -10.59 -23.81 -3.71
C LYS A 354 -11.01 -22.36 -3.48
N ALA A 355 -10.68 -21.77 -2.33
CA ALA A 355 -10.98 -20.36 -2.04
C ALA A 355 -10.22 -19.43 -2.99
N SER A 356 -8.94 -19.71 -3.26
CA SER A 356 -8.13 -18.99 -4.24
C SER A 356 -8.82 -18.92 -5.62
N ASN A 357 -9.38 -20.02 -6.11
CA ASN A 357 -10.11 -20.05 -7.39
C ASN A 357 -11.37 -19.19 -7.36
N ILE A 358 -12.10 -19.15 -6.24
CA ILE A 358 -13.24 -18.25 -6.08
C ILE A 358 -12.78 -16.78 -6.10
N LEU A 359 -11.75 -16.44 -5.33
CA LEU A 359 -11.18 -15.08 -5.31
C LEU A 359 -10.71 -14.64 -6.70
N ASN A 360 -10.09 -15.53 -7.47
CA ASN A 360 -9.73 -15.27 -8.88
C ASN A 360 -10.94 -14.82 -9.70
N GLN A 361 -12.08 -15.49 -9.56
CA GLN A 361 -13.32 -15.13 -10.28
C GLN A 361 -13.86 -13.76 -9.82
N LEU A 362 -13.84 -13.47 -8.51
CA LEU A 362 -14.26 -12.18 -7.95
C LEU A 362 -13.38 -11.05 -8.48
N MET A 363 -12.05 -11.25 -8.47
CA MET A 363 -11.08 -10.27 -8.93
C MET A 363 -11.14 -10.05 -10.45
N ALA A 364 -11.41 -11.10 -11.24
CA ALA A 364 -11.64 -10.97 -12.69
C ALA A 364 -12.91 -10.15 -13.01
N ALA A 365 -13.95 -10.27 -12.19
CA ALA A 365 -15.17 -9.46 -12.34
C ALA A 365 -14.89 -7.95 -12.11
N THR A 366 -13.95 -7.59 -11.25
CA THR A 366 -13.54 -6.19 -11.06
C THR A 366 -13.01 -5.56 -12.35
N ILE A 367 -12.30 -6.34 -13.16
CA ILE A 367 -11.75 -5.90 -14.46
C ILE A 367 -12.85 -5.83 -15.54
N SER A 368 -13.70 -6.85 -15.62
CA SER A 368 -14.66 -7.00 -16.72
C SER A 368 -15.93 -6.15 -16.55
N SER A 369 -16.46 -6.04 -15.34
CA SER A 369 -17.75 -5.37 -15.04
C SER A 369 -17.71 -4.44 -13.82
N GLY A 370 -16.59 -4.42 -13.06
CA GLY A 370 -16.46 -3.69 -11.81
C GLY A 370 -15.77 -2.33 -11.94
N THR A 371 -15.10 -1.94 -10.85
CA THR A 371 -14.47 -0.63 -10.68
C THR A 371 -13.32 -0.37 -11.65
N CYS A 372 -12.67 -1.40 -12.20
CA CYS A 372 -11.59 -1.29 -13.18
C CYS A 372 -12.04 -1.30 -14.64
N ARG A 373 -13.33 -1.49 -14.93
CA ARG A 373 -13.83 -1.62 -16.32
C ARG A 373 -13.38 -0.47 -17.24
N LYS A 374 -13.37 0.76 -16.75
CA LYS A 374 -12.92 1.92 -17.54
C LYS A 374 -11.43 1.85 -17.84
N ALA A 375 -10.59 1.58 -16.85
CA ALA A 375 -9.14 1.51 -17.00
C ALA A 375 -8.70 0.39 -17.94
N PHE A 376 -9.40 -0.75 -17.92
CA PHE A 376 -9.11 -1.90 -18.78
C PHE A 376 -9.98 -1.95 -20.06
N ARG A 377 -10.61 -0.83 -20.44
CA ARG A 377 -11.43 -0.80 -21.67
C ARG A 377 -10.62 -1.27 -22.89
N GLY A 378 -11.19 -2.19 -23.67
CA GLY A 378 -10.57 -2.72 -24.88
C GLY A 378 -9.51 -3.81 -24.65
N TYR A 379 -9.23 -4.24 -23.40
CA TYR A 379 -8.19 -5.23 -23.10
C TYR A 379 -8.37 -6.57 -23.85
N ARG A 380 -9.63 -6.97 -24.12
CA ARG A 380 -9.94 -8.22 -24.86
C ARG A 380 -9.55 -8.17 -26.34
N LYS A 381 -9.33 -6.97 -26.90
CA LYS A 381 -8.88 -6.73 -28.27
C LYS A 381 -7.41 -6.34 -28.35
N ASP A 382 -6.74 -6.15 -27.21
CA ASP A 382 -5.32 -5.81 -27.14
C ASP A 382 -4.48 -7.06 -27.44
N LYS A 383 -3.47 -6.94 -28.32
CA LYS A 383 -2.60 -8.06 -28.79
C LYS A 383 -1.94 -8.86 -27.64
N ILE A 384 -1.66 -8.20 -26.51
CA ILE A 384 -1.02 -8.80 -25.34
C ILE A 384 -2.05 -9.16 -24.26
N LEU A 385 -2.83 -8.17 -23.82
CA LEU A 385 -3.74 -8.34 -22.68
C LEU A 385 -4.87 -9.35 -22.96
N SER A 386 -5.25 -9.56 -24.23
CA SER A 386 -6.24 -10.58 -24.60
C SER A 386 -5.80 -12.01 -24.33
N LYS A 387 -4.47 -12.26 -24.28
CA LYS A 387 -3.89 -13.57 -23.95
C LYS A 387 -3.85 -13.87 -22.46
N LEU A 388 -4.33 -12.94 -21.60
CA LEU A 388 -4.19 -13.02 -20.17
C LEU A 388 -5.54 -13.17 -19.44
N ASN A 389 -5.52 -13.91 -18.36
CA ASN A 389 -6.53 -13.83 -17.30
C ASN A 389 -6.07 -12.77 -16.30
N ILE A 390 -6.84 -11.69 -16.15
CA ILE A 390 -6.49 -10.53 -15.35
C ILE A 390 -7.52 -10.38 -14.23
N GLY A 391 -7.04 -10.21 -13.01
CA GLY A 391 -7.86 -9.95 -11.84
C GLY A 391 -7.29 -8.82 -10.97
N GLY A 392 -8.15 -8.18 -10.19
CA GLY A 392 -7.70 -7.13 -9.29
C GLY A 392 -8.77 -6.62 -8.34
N LYS A 393 -8.34 -5.80 -7.41
CA LYS A 393 -9.20 -5.05 -6.48
C LYS A 393 -8.71 -3.61 -6.40
N THR A 394 -9.63 -2.66 -6.53
CA THR A 394 -9.35 -1.24 -6.28
C THR A 394 -9.66 -0.86 -4.85
N GLY A 395 -8.93 0.10 -4.33
CA GLY A 395 -9.22 0.80 -3.10
C GLY A 395 -9.14 2.30 -3.30
N SER A 396 -10.01 3.07 -2.67
CA SER A 396 -9.88 4.52 -2.63
C SER A 396 -10.39 5.03 -1.30
N ILE A 397 -9.61 5.92 -0.68
CA ILE A 397 -9.98 6.56 0.58
C ILE A 397 -9.27 7.91 0.67
N ASP A 398 -9.95 8.89 1.24
CA ASP A 398 -9.35 10.19 1.52
C ASP A 398 -8.58 10.14 2.86
N SER A 399 -7.47 10.89 2.95
CA SER A 399 -6.75 11.06 4.21
C SER A 399 -7.68 11.76 5.24
N LYS A 400 -7.35 11.64 6.54
CA LYS A 400 -8.13 12.32 7.59
C LYS A 400 -8.22 13.84 7.39
N SER A 401 -7.17 14.44 6.85
CA SER A 401 -7.11 15.88 6.51
C SER A 401 -7.74 16.21 5.17
N HIS A 402 -8.29 15.23 4.44
CA HIS A 402 -8.88 15.38 3.10
C HIS A 402 -7.99 16.05 2.05
N ASN A 403 -6.69 16.18 2.31
CA ASN A 403 -5.72 16.80 1.41
C ASN A 403 -5.01 15.82 0.47
N VAL A 404 -5.21 14.53 0.67
CA VAL A 404 -4.67 13.42 -0.16
C VAL A 404 -5.74 12.36 -0.34
N ARG A 405 -5.89 11.91 -1.59
CA ARG A 405 -6.72 10.75 -1.93
C ARG A 405 -5.85 9.58 -2.32
N TYR A 406 -5.88 8.54 -1.50
CA TYR A 406 -5.21 7.28 -1.81
C TYR A 406 -6.03 6.48 -2.81
N ASP A 407 -5.38 6.01 -3.87
CA ASP A 407 -5.94 5.18 -4.93
C ASP A 407 -5.09 3.92 -5.09
N TRP A 408 -5.71 2.74 -4.90
CA TRP A 408 -5.06 1.45 -4.92
C TRP A 408 -5.51 0.60 -6.11
N PHE A 409 -4.57 -0.21 -6.57
CA PHE A 409 -4.85 -1.42 -7.32
C PHE A 409 -3.98 -2.55 -6.80
N VAL A 410 -4.58 -3.66 -6.41
CA VAL A 410 -3.92 -4.91 -6.03
C VAL A 410 -4.47 -6.01 -6.92
N GLY A 411 -3.59 -6.71 -7.65
CA GLY A 411 -4.07 -7.69 -8.62
C GLY A 411 -2.97 -8.45 -9.33
N PHE A 412 -3.36 -9.17 -10.35
CA PHE A 412 -2.50 -10.09 -11.07
C PHE A 412 -2.87 -10.19 -12.54
N ALA A 413 -1.94 -10.72 -13.32
CA ALA A 413 -2.19 -11.27 -14.64
C ALA A 413 -1.50 -12.62 -14.77
N LYS A 414 -2.18 -13.58 -15.40
CA LYS A 414 -1.61 -14.88 -15.75
C LYS A 414 -1.92 -15.21 -17.21
N GLU A 415 -1.00 -15.86 -17.84
CA GLU A 415 -1.18 -16.41 -19.17
C GLU A 415 -2.37 -17.38 -19.21
N LYS A 416 -3.16 -17.37 -20.28
CA LYS A 416 -4.29 -18.30 -20.45
C LYS A 416 -3.81 -19.72 -20.74
N GLU A 417 -2.81 -19.83 -21.60
CA GLU A 417 -2.29 -21.08 -22.16
C GLU A 417 -0.82 -21.32 -21.79
N GLY A 418 -0.35 -20.72 -20.69
CA GLY A 418 1.04 -20.86 -20.25
C GLY A 418 1.21 -20.68 -18.75
N PRO A 419 2.43 -20.92 -18.25
CA PRO A 419 2.72 -20.90 -16.83
C PRO A 419 2.98 -19.51 -16.26
N LYS A 420 3.20 -18.48 -17.12
CA LYS A 420 3.72 -17.19 -16.70
C LYS A 420 2.66 -16.37 -15.97
N LYS A 421 3.08 -15.80 -14.85
CA LYS A 421 2.22 -15.01 -13.96
C LYS A 421 2.98 -13.79 -13.44
N ILE A 422 2.24 -12.75 -13.10
CA ILE A 422 2.73 -11.60 -12.35
C ILE A 422 1.67 -11.18 -11.34
N ALA A 423 2.07 -10.89 -10.12
CA ALA A 423 1.28 -10.19 -9.11
C ALA A 423 1.80 -8.77 -8.98
N LEU A 424 0.93 -7.83 -8.66
CA LEU A 424 1.36 -6.45 -8.46
C LEU A 424 0.43 -5.67 -7.54
N SER A 425 1.01 -4.64 -6.93
CA SER A 425 0.30 -3.64 -6.15
C SER A 425 0.77 -2.26 -6.54
N VAL A 426 -0.18 -1.36 -6.65
CA VAL A 426 0.05 0.04 -6.98
C VAL A 426 -0.71 0.91 -6.00
N ILE A 427 -0.02 1.88 -5.41
CA ILE A 427 -0.63 3.02 -4.72
C ILE A 427 -0.31 4.31 -5.46
N VAL A 428 -1.29 5.19 -5.56
CA VAL A 428 -1.13 6.58 -5.96
C VAL A 428 -1.83 7.46 -4.94
N ALA A 429 -1.12 8.37 -4.36
CA ALA A 429 -1.67 9.37 -3.45
C ALA A 429 -1.84 10.70 -4.20
N HIS A 430 -3.05 10.94 -4.68
CA HIS A 430 -3.39 12.18 -5.40
C HIS A 430 -3.50 13.36 -4.43
N GLU A 431 -2.98 14.51 -4.83
CA GLU A 431 -3.07 15.75 -4.05
C GLU A 431 -4.29 16.58 -4.50
N LYS A 432 -4.03 17.58 -5.31
CA LYS A 432 -4.99 18.60 -5.74
C LYS A 432 -5.96 18.07 -6.79
N TYR A 433 -5.46 17.27 -7.72
CA TYR A 433 -6.20 16.69 -8.83
C TYR A 433 -5.97 15.19 -8.90
N ILE A 434 -6.97 14.46 -9.41
CA ILE A 434 -6.82 13.04 -9.70
C ILE A 434 -6.11 12.92 -11.05
N GLY A 435 -4.82 12.59 -11.00
CA GLY A 435 -4.01 12.29 -12.18
C GLY A 435 -4.18 10.85 -12.66
N LEU A 436 -3.07 10.20 -13.03
CA LEU A 436 -3.06 8.80 -13.46
C LEU A 436 -3.39 7.87 -12.29
N ARG A 437 -4.42 7.05 -12.45
CA ARG A 437 -4.89 6.14 -11.41
C ARG A 437 -4.02 4.90 -11.27
N ALA A 438 -4.02 4.30 -10.08
CA ALA A 438 -3.33 3.04 -9.80
C ALA A 438 -3.68 1.93 -10.80
N SER A 439 -4.94 1.83 -11.22
CA SER A 439 -5.38 0.86 -12.22
C SER A 439 -4.81 1.09 -13.63
N TYR A 440 -4.41 2.31 -13.98
CA TYR A 440 -3.71 2.61 -15.22
C TYR A 440 -2.28 2.04 -15.18
N TYR A 441 -1.53 2.32 -14.10
CA TYR A 441 -0.19 1.77 -13.92
C TYR A 441 -0.20 0.24 -13.92
N ALA A 442 -1.17 -0.35 -13.24
CA ALA A 442 -1.33 -1.80 -13.23
C ALA A 442 -1.51 -2.38 -14.64
N ARG A 443 -2.38 -1.76 -15.47
CA ARG A 443 -2.61 -2.18 -16.85
C ARG A 443 -1.35 -2.11 -17.69
N ILE A 444 -0.61 -0.99 -17.64
CA ILE A 444 0.61 -0.82 -18.46
C ILE A 444 1.75 -1.71 -17.97
N ALA A 445 1.87 -1.95 -16.65
CA ALA A 445 2.84 -2.87 -16.07
C ALA A 445 2.61 -4.31 -16.58
N MET A 446 1.38 -4.81 -16.46
CA MET A 446 1.00 -6.14 -16.98
C MET A 446 1.28 -6.26 -18.47
N LYS A 447 0.88 -5.25 -19.27
CA LYS A 447 1.10 -5.25 -20.70
C LYS A 447 2.59 -5.29 -21.05
N LYS A 448 3.41 -4.43 -20.41
CA LYS A 448 4.85 -4.34 -20.68
C LYS A 448 5.59 -5.63 -20.29
N TYR A 449 5.26 -6.19 -19.11
CA TYR A 449 5.84 -7.42 -18.65
C TYR A 449 5.60 -8.58 -19.62
N PHE A 450 4.34 -8.79 -20.03
CA PHE A 450 4.00 -9.87 -20.96
C PHE A 450 4.46 -9.61 -22.40
N LEU A 451 4.54 -8.35 -22.84
CA LEU A 451 5.16 -7.98 -24.11
C LEU A 451 6.62 -8.44 -24.13
N ASN A 452 7.41 -8.06 -23.12
CA ASN A 452 8.81 -8.47 -22.99
C ASN A 452 8.97 -9.99 -22.92
N TYR A 453 8.03 -10.69 -22.26
CA TYR A 453 8.04 -12.14 -22.15
C TYR A 453 7.75 -12.81 -23.49
N PHE A 454 6.70 -12.43 -24.20
CA PHE A 454 6.33 -13.02 -25.48
C PHE A 454 7.35 -12.72 -26.59
N GLU A 455 8.00 -11.56 -26.58
CA GLU A 455 9.09 -11.24 -27.51
C GLU A 455 10.29 -12.18 -27.30
N LYS A 456 10.65 -12.50 -26.06
CA LYS A 456 11.76 -13.43 -25.75
C LYS A 456 11.45 -14.89 -26.08
N THR A 457 10.19 -15.30 -26.08
CA THR A 457 9.79 -16.69 -26.36
C THR A 457 9.51 -16.91 -27.84
N ALA A 458 9.45 -15.86 -28.65
CA ALA A 458 9.27 -15.91 -30.10
C ALA A 458 10.61 -15.92 -30.89
N THR A 459 11.71 -15.61 -30.21
CA THR A 459 13.09 -15.73 -30.68
C THR A 459 13.72 -17.04 -30.20
#